data_73ca2912ecd60b68994931b28f4d7950
#
_entry.id   73ca2912ecd60b68994931b28f4d7950
#
_cell.length_a   1.000
_cell.length_b   1.000
_cell.length_c   1.000
_cell.angle_alpha   90.00
_cell.angle_beta   90.00
_cell.angle_gamma   90.00
#
_symmetry.space_group_name_H-M   'P 1'
#
loop_
_entity.id
_entity.type
_entity.pdbx_description
1 polymer ?
#
loop_
_entity_poly.entity_id
_entity_poly.type
_entity_poly.pdbx_seq_one_letter_code
_entity_poly.pdbx_strand_id
1 'polypeptide(L)'
;MMSIGSVKSAGKAGDYYTKEDNYYVIGSMDERWQGKGAEALGLEGKTVDKALFTELLKGKLPDGSDLSRIQDGMNKHRPGYDLTFSAPKSVSVMAMLGGDKRLIEAHNQAVTEAIRQVETLAATRVMVDGKSETVLTGNLIVAKFNHDTNRNQEPQIHTHAVVINATQNGDKWQSLGTDTVGKTGFIENVYANQIAFGKIYREVLKPLVEGLGYETEVVGKHGMWEMKDVPVEPFSTRTQEINAAAGPDASLKSRDVATLDTRKAKETLDPAQKVTEWLSTLKETGFNLKEYREAADQRAKTQREVPSPEAPAGPNVDDIVTQAISGLSDRKVQFTYTELLARTVSQMEARPGVIETARAGIEAAIGREQLIPLDREKGIFTSGIHVLDELSVRALSQEVLRQNHVSMVPEKATARQTSFSDAVTVLAQDRPAIGIVSGQGGAAGQRERVTEMAMMAREQGRDVHIIAADNRSLEFLLKEEKLAGEIITGKSALQDGTAFVPGGTLIIDQAEKLSLKETINLLDGAMRNNVQILMSDSGKRSGTGSALTVMKESGVTAYKWQGGKQTTASVISEPDRNQRFTRMASDFVASVRDGQESVVQ
;
A
#
# COMPACT_ATOMS: atom_id res chain seq x y z
N MET A 1 -5.87 10.90 10.88
CA MET A 1 -5.49 9.57 10.33
C MET A 1 -6.66 9.07 9.49
N MET A 2 -6.41 8.29 8.43
CA MET A 2 -7.50 7.61 7.70
C MET A 2 -7.44 6.11 7.96
N SER A 3 -8.59 5.49 8.25
CA SER A 3 -8.75 4.05 8.32
C SER A 3 -9.83 3.58 7.33
N ILE A 4 -9.82 2.29 6.98
CA ILE A 4 -10.70 1.74 5.96
C ILE A 4 -11.38 0.50 6.51
N GLY A 5 -12.69 0.43 6.37
CA GLY A 5 -13.51 -0.71 6.73
C GLY A 5 -14.47 -1.12 5.61
N SER A 6 -14.91 -2.37 5.58
CA SER A 6 -15.97 -2.81 4.68
C SER A 6 -17.32 -2.78 5.39
N VAL A 7 -18.33 -2.20 4.76
CA VAL A 7 -19.71 -2.26 5.23
C VAL A 7 -20.28 -3.65 4.93
N LYS A 8 -20.63 -4.39 5.98
CA LYS A 8 -21.03 -5.81 5.85
C LYS A 8 -22.54 -6.01 5.67
N SER A 9 -23.37 -5.06 6.11
CA SER A 9 -24.83 -5.17 6.09
C SER A 9 -25.44 -3.79 5.93
N ALA A 10 -26.30 -3.63 4.92
CA ALA A 10 -26.99 -2.36 4.64
C ALA A 10 -27.91 -1.93 5.79
N GLY A 11 -28.74 -2.83 6.34
CA GLY A 11 -29.63 -2.51 7.44
C GLY A 11 -28.91 -2.14 8.74
N LYS A 12 -27.92 -2.95 9.14
CA LYS A 12 -27.10 -2.64 10.32
C LYS A 12 -26.30 -1.35 10.16
N ALA A 13 -25.83 -1.03 8.96
CA ALA A 13 -25.12 0.21 8.68
C ALA A 13 -26.08 1.40 8.74
N GLY A 14 -27.26 1.28 8.13
CA GLY A 14 -28.31 2.31 8.23
C GLY A 14 -28.61 2.66 9.68
N ASP A 15 -28.80 1.65 10.54
CA ASP A 15 -29.03 1.88 11.97
C ASP A 15 -27.80 2.45 12.69
N TYR A 16 -26.62 2.01 12.32
CA TYR A 16 -25.37 2.39 13.00
C TYR A 16 -24.97 3.83 12.78
N TYR A 17 -25.00 4.29 11.52
CA TYR A 17 -24.49 5.63 11.17
C TYR A 17 -25.53 6.73 11.40
N THR A 18 -26.83 6.42 11.31
CA THR A 18 -27.90 7.42 11.44
C THR A 18 -28.58 7.44 12.82
N LYS A 19 -28.05 6.72 13.80
CA LYS A 19 -28.64 6.69 15.15
C LYS A 19 -28.17 7.89 15.96
N GLU A 20 -29.05 8.79 16.30
CA GLU A 20 -28.79 10.05 17.02
C GLU A 20 -28.13 9.90 18.40
N ASP A 21 -28.29 8.77 19.08
CA ASP A 21 -27.88 8.59 20.48
C ASP A 21 -26.46 8.08 20.71
N ASN A 22 -25.65 7.90 19.68
CA ASN A 22 -24.49 7.00 19.84
C ASN A 22 -23.14 7.67 20.05
N TYR A 23 -22.94 8.94 19.64
CA TYR A 23 -21.62 9.57 19.64
C TYR A 23 -21.64 11.11 19.67
N TYR A 24 -22.77 11.73 20.03
CA TYR A 24 -22.92 13.18 20.02
C TYR A 24 -22.95 13.71 21.43
N VAL A 25 -21.81 14.23 21.88
CA VAL A 25 -21.75 15.01 23.12
C VAL A 25 -22.08 16.48 22.84
N ILE A 26 -21.77 16.96 21.62
CA ILE A 26 -21.98 18.36 21.24
C ILE A 26 -23.23 18.57 20.36
N GLY A 27 -23.93 17.50 19.98
CA GLY A 27 -25.08 17.54 19.06
C GLY A 27 -24.74 17.14 17.64
N SER A 28 -25.75 17.12 16.75
CA SER A 28 -25.59 16.70 15.33
C SER A 28 -24.55 17.56 14.62
N MET A 29 -23.57 16.92 14.02
CA MET A 29 -22.53 17.55 13.22
C MET A 29 -22.71 17.20 11.77
N ASP A 30 -23.53 17.98 11.06
CA ASP A 30 -23.68 18.11 9.62
C ASP A 30 -23.44 16.85 8.75
N GLU A 31 -24.44 15.96 8.70
CA GLU A 31 -24.44 14.74 7.90
C GLU A 31 -24.85 15.05 6.46
N ARG A 32 -23.93 14.94 5.50
CA ARG A 32 -24.17 15.33 4.12
C ARG A 32 -23.65 14.35 3.10
N TRP A 33 -24.33 14.32 1.96
CA TRP A 33 -23.85 13.65 0.77
C TRP A 33 -22.72 14.43 0.10
N GLN A 34 -21.77 13.70 -0.48
CA GLN A 34 -20.66 14.26 -1.25
C GLN A 34 -20.29 13.35 -2.42
N GLY A 35 -19.78 13.97 -3.49
CA GLY A 35 -19.16 13.31 -4.64
C GLY A 35 -19.93 13.51 -5.94
N LYS A 36 -19.21 13.39 -7.06
CA LYS A 36 -19.79 13.57 -8.40
C LYS A 36 -20.91 12.58 -8.69
N GLY A 37 -20.83 11.36 -8.14
CA GLY A 37 -21.92 10.39 -8.21
C GLY A 37 -23.14 10.84 -7.41
N ALA A 38 -22.93 11.47 -6.24
CA ALA A 38 -24.01 12.07 -5.47
C ALA A 38 -24.61 13.29 -6.23
N GLU A 39 -23.77 14.10 -6.87
CA GLU A 39 -24.20 15.22 -7.72
C GLU A 39 -25.10 14.74 -8.88
N ALA A 40 -24.68 13.67 -9.58
CA ALA A 40 -25.44 13.06 -10.66
C ALA A 40 -26.85 12.58 -10.24
N LEU A 41 -27.00 12.19 -8.96
CA LEU A 41 -28.28 11.82 -8.35
C LEU A 41 -29.01 13.00 -7.69
N GLY A 42 -28.48 14.22 -7.79
CA GLY A 42 -29.03 15.42 -7.16
C GLY A 42 -28.97 15.38 -5.62
N LEU A 43 -28.03 14.66 -5.04
CA LEU A 43 -27.86 14.48 -3.58
C LEU A 43 -26.76 15.36 -2.99
N GLU A 44 -25.79 15.82 -3.77
CA GLU A 44 -24.61 16.59 -3.29
C GLU A 44 -25.02 17.71 -2.34
N GLY A 45 -24.40 17.78 -1.18
CA GLY A 45 -24.66 18.78 -0.14
C GLY A 45 -25.97 18.63 0.63
N LYS A 46 -26.86 17.71 0.26
CA LYS A 46 -28.09 17.44 1.01
C LYS A 46 -27.83 16.60 2.25
N THR A 47 -28.66 16.77 3.27
CA THR A 47 -28.63 15.94 4.48
C THR A 47 -28.88 14.47 4.13
N VAL A 48 -28.18 13.57 4.80
CA VAL A 48 -28.31 12.13 4.60
C VAL A 48 -29.60 11.65 5.24
N ASP A 49 -30.55 11.16 4.42
CA ASP A 49 -31.75 10.48 4.88
C ASP A 49 -31.47 8.98 5.10
N LYS A 50 -31.92 8.45 6.24
CA LYS A 50 -31.69 7.04 6.63
C LYS A 50 -32.29 6.04 5.64
N ALA A 51 -33.50 6.29 5.14
CA ALA A 51 -34.17 5.36 4.25
C ALA A 51 -33.44 5.30 2.92
N LEU A 52 -33.13 6.46 2.35
CA LEU A 52 -32.36 6.58 1.10
C LEU A 52 -30.97 5.98 1.24
N PHE A 53 -30.26 6.27 2.33
CA PHE A 53 -28.93 5.72 2.59
C PHE A 53 -28.98 4.18 2.65
N THR A 54 -29.97 3.62 3.31
CA THR A 54 -30.14 2.16 3.41
C THR A 54 -30.44 1.52 2.06
N GLU A 55 -31.28 2.16 1.23
CA GLU A 55 -31.57 1.67 -0.14
C GLU A 55 -30.35 1.74 -1.06
N LEU A 56 -29.57 2.82 -1.00
CA LEU A 56 -28.31 2.94 -1.74
C LEU A 56 -27.31 1.85 -1.33
N LEU A 57 -27.19 1.54 -0.05
CA LEU A 57 -26.38 0.43 0.44
C LEU A 57 -26.85 -0.95 -0.04
N LYS A 58 -28.14 -1.10 -0.36
CA LYS A 58 -28.69 -2.32 -1.00
C LYS A 58 -28.44 -2.37 -2.51
N GLY A 59 -27.92 -1.30 -3.10
CA GLY A 59 -27.69 -1.16 -4.54
C GLY A 59 -28.87 -0.59 -5.31
N LYS A 60 -29.86 0.00 -4.64
CA LYS A 60 -31.03 0.63 -5.26
C LYS A 60 -30.85 2.15 -5.28
N LEU A 61 -30.79 2.73 -6.48
CA LEU A 61 -30.52 4.14 -6.68
C LEU A 61 -31.82 4.93 -6.92
N PRO A 62 -31.83 6.24 -6.60
CA PRO A 62 -33.03 7.08 -6.73
C PRO A 62 -33.53 7.26 -8.17
N ASP A 63 -32.65 7.11 -9.15
CA ASP A 63 -32.98 7.19 -10.60
C ASP A 63 -33.64 5.90 -11.14
N GLY A 64 -33.87 4.91 -10.28
CA GLY A 64 -34.46 3.62 -10.64
C GLY A 64 -33.45 2.55 -11.04
N SER A 65 -32.15 2.88 -11.08
CA SER A 65 -31.10 1.88 -11.30
C SER A 65 -31.01 0.91 -10.13
N ASP A 66 -30.89 -0.39 -10.43
CA ASP A 66 -30.81 -1.45 -9.43
C ASP A 66 -29.55 -2.32 -9.64
N LEU A 67 -28.61 -2.22 -8.70
CA LEU A 67 -27.39 -3.00 -8.65
C LEU A 67 -27.52 -4.19 -7.67
N SER A 68 -28.71 -4.41 -7.10
CA SER A 68 -28.93 -5.53 -6.18
C SER A 68 -28.77 -6.87 -6.91
N ARG A 69 -28.23 -7.83 -6.19
CA ARG A 69 -28.02 -9.19 -6.70
C ARG A 69 -28.66 -10.19 -5.73
N ILE A 70 -29.86 -10.63 -6.05
CA ILE A 70 -30.56 -11.61 -5.22
C ILE A 70 -30.09 -13.02 -5.58
N GLN A 71 -29.60 -13.74 -4.60
CA GLN A 71 -29.20 -15.14 -4.69
C GLN A 71 -29.62 -15.84 -3.41
N ASP A 72 -30.35 -16.97 -3.54
CA ASP A 72 -30.88 -17.74 -2.41
C ASP A 72 -31.73 -16.88 -1.43
N GLY A 73 -32.55 -15.97 -1.98
CA GLY A 73 -33.38 -15.05 -1.21
C GLY A 73 -32.64 -13.93 -0.48
N MET A 74 -31.30 -13.84 -0.64
CA MET A 74 -30.45 -12.82 -0.01
C MET A 74 -29.84 -11.89 -1.04
N ASN A 75 -29.78 -10.59 -0.72
CA ASN A 75 -29.05 -9.64 -1.54
C ASN A 75 -27.54 -9.80 -1.31
N LYS A 76 -26.82 -10.21 -2.35
CA LYS A 76 -25.37 -10.39 -2.37
C LYS A 76 -24.61 -9.14 -2.82
N HIS A 77 -25.29 -8.04 -3.09
CA HIS A 77 -24.64 -6.77 -3.36
C HIS A 77 -23.81 -6.34 -2.15
N ARG A 78 -22.56 -5.95 -2.40
CA ARG A 78 -21.69 -5.40 -1.33
C ARG A 78 -22.14 -3.97 -1.04
N PRO A 79 -22.49 -3.60 0.20
CA PRO A 79 -23.02 -2.28 0.49
C PRO A 79 -22.05 -1.13 0.20
N GLY A 80 -20.79 -1.26 0.59
CA GLY A 80 -19.82 -0.18 0.39
C GLY A 80 -18.62 -0.28 1.34
N TYR A 81 -17.94 0.86 1.50
CA TYR A 81 -16.72 0.98 2.30
C TYR A 81 -16.82 2.20 3.23
N ASP A 82 -16.27 2.07 4.42
CA ASP A 82 -16.17 3.13 5.41
C ASP A 82 -14.74 3.67 5.46
N LEU A 83 -14.56 4.91 5.05
CA LEU A 83 -13.30 5.64 5.14
C LEU A 83 -13.41 6.59 6.34
N THR A 84 -12.75 6.26 7.45
CA THR A 84 -12.84 7.07 8.66
C THR A 84 -11.66 8.02 8.77
N PHE A 85 -11.94 9.32 8.78
CA PHE A 85 -10.96 10.39 8.98
C PHE A 85 -11.02 10.91 10.41
N SER A 86 -9.94 10.77 11.16
CA SER A 86 -9.86 11.20 12.56
C SER A 86 -8.96 12.42 12.72
N ALA A 87 -9.47 13.44 13.38
CA ALA A 87 -8.72 14.63 13.76
C ALA A 87 -7.59 14.31 14.76
N PRO A 88 -6.54 15.15 14.85
CA PRO A 88 -5.62 15.12 15.97
C PRO A 88 -6.36 15.20 17.30
N LYS A 89 -5.82 14.57 18.34
CA LYS A 89 -6.48 14.50 19.64
C LYS A 89 -6.64 15.90 20.25
N SER A 90 -5.62 16.73 20.15
CA SER A 90 -5.63 18.12 20.62
C SER A 90 -6.72 18.96 19.93
N VAL A 91 -6.92 18.76 18.61
CA VAL A 91 -8.03 19.43 17.88
C VAL A 91 -9.37 19.01 18.45
N SER A 92 -9.57 17.73 18.75
CA SER A 92 -10.80 17.24 19.36
C SER A 92 -11.04 17.81 20.77
N VAL A 93 -10.00 17.86 21.59
CA VAL A 93 -10.08 18.46 22.94
C VAL A 93 -10.44 19.94 22.84
N MET A 94 -9.79 20.72 21.99
CA MET A 94 -10.07 22.16 21.86
C MET A 94 -11.43 22.45 21.23
N ALA A 95 -11.87 21.66 20.28
CA ALA A 95 -13.20 21.81 19.69
C ALA A 95 -14.32 21.52 20.70
N MET A 96 -14.17 20.42 21.48
CA MET A 96 -15.22 19.93 22.36
C MET A 96 -15.19 20.60 23.74
N LEU A 97 -14.03 20.67 24.38
CA LEU A 97 -13.88 21.24 25.72
C LEU A 97 -13.58 22.75 25.68
N GLY A 98 -12.77 23.18 24.71
CA GLY A 98 -12.50 24.59 24.44
C GLY A 98 -13.65 25.34 23.74
N GLY A 99 -14.65 24.62 23.25
CA GLY A 99 -15.84 25.15 22.59
C GLY A 99 -15.57 25.85 21.25
N ASP A 100 -14.43 25.57 20.60
CA ASP A 100 -14.10 26.19 19.32
C ASP A 100 -14.65 25.41 18.11
N LYS A 101 -15.87 25.74 17.72
CA LYS A 101 -16.57 25.08 16.59
C LYS A 101 -15.90 25.30 15.24
N ARG A 102 -15.05 26.34 15.08
CA ARG A 102 -14.28 26.60 13.86
C ARG A 102 -13.36 25.42 13.51
N LEU A 103 -12.90 24.69 14.53
CA LEU A 103 -12.09 23.48 14.36
C LEU A 103 -12.87 22.33 13.73
N ILE A 104 -14.18 22.23 13.98
CA ILE A 104 -15.07 21.26 13.36
C ILE A 104 -15.25 21.59 11.87
N GLU A 105 -15.43 22.87 11.55
CA GLU A 105 -15.51 23.32 10.15
C GLU A 105 -14.21 23.06 9.40
N ALA A 106 -13.06 23.33 10.02
CA ALA A 106 -11.75 23.00 9.45
C ALA A 106 -11.59 21.49 9.18
N HIS A 107 -12.04 20.65 10.12
CA HIS A 107 -12.08 19.21 9.95
C HIS A 107 -12.95 18.80 8.75
N ASN A 108 -14.17 19.34 8.65
CA ASN A 108 -15.10 19.04 7.56
C ASN A 108 -14.55 19.44 6.18
N GLN A 109 -13.88 20.60 6.09
CA GLN A 109 -13.21 21.04 4.87
C GLN A 109 -12.07 20.09 4.47
N ALA A 110 -11.24 19.69 5.43
CA ALA A 110 -10.15 18.77 5.19
C ALA A 110 -10.64 17.38 4.77
N VAL A 111 -11.72 16.87 5.36
CA VAL A 111 -12.35 15.61 4.95
C VAL A 111 -12.93 15.73 3.53
N THR A 112 -13.60 16.82 3.23
CA THR A 112 -14.17 17.07 1.90
C THR A 112 -13.09 17.03 0.81
N GLU A 113 -11.95 17.68 1.05
CA GLU A 113 -10.84 17.67 0.08
C GLU A 113 -10.19 16.28 -0.03
N ALA A 114 -9.98 15.59 1.07
CA ALA A 114 -9.44 14.23 1.04
C ALA A 114 -10.35 13.26 0.25
N ILE A 115 -11.67 13.37 0.42
CA ILE A 115 -12.65 12.57 -0.34
C ILE A 115 -12.58 12.89 -1.84
N ARG A 116 -12.42 14.15 -2.23
CA ARG A 116 -12.25 14.53 -3.65
C ARG A 116 -11.04 13.84 -4.27
N GLN A 117 -9.94 13.70 -3.53
CA GLN A 117 -8.76 12.99 -4.01
C GLN A 117 -9.01 11.48 -4.12
N VAL A 118 -9.69 10.87 -3.14
CA VAL A 118 -10.08 9.45 -3.19
C VAL A 118 -11.03 9.19 -4.37
N GLU A 119 -11.96 10.08 -4.66
CA GLU A 119 -12.93 9.96 -5.74
C GLU A 119 -12.29 9.79 -7.12
N THR A 120 -11.13 10.38 -7.34
CA THR A 120 -10.41 10.22 -8.61
C THR A 120 -9.92 8.79 -8.86
N LEU A 121 -9.88 7.93 -7.82
CA LEU A 121 -9.58 6.50 -7.93
C LEU A 121 -10.81 5.64 -8.19
N ALA A 122 -12.01 6.22 -8.23
CA ALA A 122 -13.22 5.46 -8.52
C ALA A 122 -13.09 4.72 -9.84
N ALA A 123 -13.37 3.43 -9.83
CA ALA A 123 -13.19 2.57 -10.97
C ALA A 123 -14.24 1.46 -10.98
N THR A 124 -14.57 0.98 -12.17
CA THR A 124 -15.40 -0.21 -12.37
C THR A 124 -14.69 -1.24 -13.24
N ARG A 125 -15.28 -2.42 -13.38
CA ARG A 125 -14.79 -3.46 -14.28
C ARG A 125 -15.70 -3.60 -15.47
N VAL A 126 -15.10 -3.58 -16.66
CA VAL A 126 -15.78 -3.82 -17.93
C VAL A 126 -15.20 -5.04 -18.62
N MET A 127 -15.99 -5.71 -19.42
CA MET A 127 -15.53 -6.80 -20.26
C MET A 127 -15.22 -6.25 -21.65
N VAL A 128 -13.97 -6.37 -22.08
CA VAL A 128 -13.50 -5.99 -23.42
C VAL A 128 -12.86 -7.23 -24.04
N ASP A 129 -13.39 -7.69 -25.17
CA ASP A 129 -12.92 -8.87 -25.91
C ASP A 129 -12.74 -10.12 -25.01
N GLY A 130 -13.69 -10.35 -24.10
CA GLY A 130 -13.68 -11.49 -23.17
C GLY A 130 -12.69 -11.35 -21.99
N LYS A 131 -11.98 -10.24 -21.87
CA LYS A 131 -11.09 -9.91 -20.75
C LYS A 131 -11.71 -8.85 -19.84
N SER A 132 -11.48 -9.01 -18.55
CA SER A 132 -11.92 -8.01 -17.57
C SER A 132 -10.89 -6.89 -17.45
N GLU A 133 -11.30 -5.67 -17.75
CA GLU A 133 -10.48 -4.47 -17.62
C GLU A 133 -11.03 -3.55 -16.53
N THR A 134 -10.14 -2.83 -15.84
CA THR A 134 -10.51 -1.81 -14.87
C THR A 134 -10.54 -0.45 -15.58
N VAL A 135 -11.67 0.23 -15.48
CA VAL A 135 -11.90 1.56 -16.08
C VAL A 135 -12.12 2.56 -14.95
N LEU A 136 -11.36 3.67 -14.96
CA LEU A 136 -11.58 4.79 -14.04
C LEU A 136 -12.89 5.50 -14.39
N THR A 137 -13.71 5.74 -13.39
CA THR A 137 -14.98 6.45 -13.52
C THR A 137 -14.93 7.84 -12.91
N GLY A 138 -14.06 8.03 -11.90
CA GLY A 138 -13.81 9.32 -11.26
C GLY A 138 -15.02 9.91 -10.52
N ASN A 139 -16.00 9.09 -10.14
CA ASN A 139 -17.17 9.52 -9.40
C ASN A 139 -17.56 8.54 -8.30
N LEU A 140 -17.96 9.08 -7.16
CA LEU A 140 -18.41 8.35 -5.98
C LEU A 140 -19.71 8.92 -5.43
N ILE A 141 -20.45 8.10 -4.70
CA ILE A 141 -21.55 8.53 -3.83
C ILE A 141 -21.07 8.30 -2.40
N VAL A 142 -20.89 9.36 -1.62
CA VAL A 142 -20.35 9.30 -0.27
C VAL A 142 -21.30 9.94 0.72
N ALA A 143 -21.70 9.19 1.74
CA ALA A 143 -22.44 9.72 2.88
C ALA A 143 -21.44 10.01 4.03
N LYS A 144 -21.42 11.24 4.54
CA LYS A 144 -20.56 11.66 5.65
C LYS A 144 -21.35 11.70 6.96
N PHE A 145 -20.77 11.10 8.00
CA PHE A 145 -21.32 11.08 9.36
C PHE A 145 -20.22 11.48 10.34
N ASN A 146 -20.42 12.57 11.05
CA ASN A 146 -19.46 13.06 12.03
C ASN A 146 -19.76 12.45 13.40
N HIS A 147 -18.73 11.96 14.07
CA HIS A 147 -18.78 11.48 15.44
C HIS A 147 -17.74 12.24 16.28
N ASP A 148 -18.02 12.41 17.57
CA ASP A 148 -17.17 13.20 18.47
C ASP A 148 -16.48 12.39 19.57
N THR A 149 -16.80 11.09 19.71
CA THR A 149 -16.21 10.21 20.72
C THR A 149 -15.69 8.90 20.14
N ASN A 150 -14.63 8.36 20.74
CA ASN A 150 -14.12 7.02 20.42
C ASN A 150 -14.79 5.93 21.30
N ARG A 151 -14.34 4.68 21.19
CA ARG A 151 -14.86 3.53 21.94
C ARG A 151 -14.60 3.57 23.45
N ASN A 152 -13.61 4.31 23.89
CA ASN A 152 -13.32 4.56 25.29
C ASN A 152 -14.04 5.81 25.79
N GLN A 153 -14.96 6.35 24.99
CA GLN A 153 -15.72 7.57 25.33
C GLN A 153 -14.82 8.79 25.57
N GLU A 154 -13.71 8.88 24.84
CA GLU A 154 -12.80 10.02 24.87
C GLU A 154 -13.13 11.00 23.75
N PRO A 155 -12.81 12.30 23.89
CA PRO A 155 -12.97 13.29 22.83
C PRO A 155 -12.22 12.86 21.58
N GLN A 156 -12.91 12.63 20.48
CA GLN A 156 -12.31 12.23 19.23
C GLN A 156 -13.22 12.54 18.04
N ILE A 157 -13.04 13.73 17.48
CA ILE A 157 -13.74 14.12 16.26
C ILE A 157 -13.26 13.24 15.11
N HIS A 158 -14.19 12.58 14.45
CA HIS A 158 -13.91 11.78 13.27
C HIS A 158 -15.13 11.71 12.36
N THR A 159 -14.87 11.60 11.06
CA THR A 159 -15.92 11.46 10.04
C THR A 159 -15.86 10.08 9.43
N HIS A 160 -16.97 9.37 9.47
CA HIS A 160 -17.21 8.19 8.65
C HIS A 160 -17.68 8.65 7.27
N ALA A 161 -16.83 8.52 6.28
CA ALA A 161 -17.16 8.74 4.88
C ALA A 161 -17.54 7.39 4.25
N VAL A 162 -18.82 7.08 4.25
CA VAL A 162 -19.34 5.81 3.74
C VAL A 162 -19.51 5.90 2.23
N VAL A 163 -18.61 5.26 1.51
CA VAL A 163 -18.63 5.14 0.04
C VAL A 163 -19.63 4.06 -0.34
N ILE A 164 -20.68 4.44 -1.04
CA ILE A 164 -21.65 3.49 -1.61
C ILE A 164 -20.97 2.69 -2.73
N ASN A 165 -21.24 1.39 -2.82
CA ASN A 165 -20.66 0.54 -3.87
C ASN A 165 -21.37 0.73 -5.22
N ALA A 166 -21.36 1.97 -5.69
CA ALA A 166 -21.90 2.37 -6.98
C ALA A 166 -21.05 3.48 -7.59
N THR A 167 -20.86 3.42 -8.90
CA THR A 167 -20.19 4.44 -9.70
C THR A 167 -20.81 4.52 -11.08
N GLN A 168 -20.84 5.68 -11.68
CA GLN A 168 -21.43 5.91 -13.00
C GLN A 168 -20.33 5.75 -14.07
N ASN A 169 -20.60 4.92 -15.07
CA ASN A 169 -19.74 4.71 -16.24
C ASN A 169 -20.56 5.00 -17.51
N GLY A 170 -20.37 6.18 -18.10
CA GLY A 170 -21.28 6.71 -19.12
C GLY A 170 -22.70 6.89 -18.55
N ASP A 171 -23.68 6.31 -19.20
CA ASP A 171 -25.10 6.40 -18.78
C ASP A 171 -25.53 5.29 -17.80
N LYS A 172 -24.59 4.42 -17.36
CA LYS A 172 -24.93 3.24 -16.56
C LYS A 172 -24.25 3.29 -15.19
N TRP A 173 -25.02 2.93 -14.16
CA TRP A 173 -24.48 2.65 -12.84
C TRP A 173 -23.95 1.23 -12.76
N GLN A 174 -22.80 1.08 -12.12
CA GLN A 174 -22.11 -0.19 -11.92
C GLN A 174 -21.51 -0.25 -10.51
N SER A 175 -21.23 -1.45 -10.01
CA SER A 175 -20.49 -1.59 -8.76
C SER A 175 -19.04 -1.14 -8.94
N LEU A 176 -18.44 -0.61 -7.87
CA LEU A 176 -17.02 -0.31 -7.82
C LEU A 176 -16.20 -1.59 -8.07
N GLY A 177 -15.25 -1.49 -8.96
CA GLY A 177 -14.39 -2.61 -9.34
C GLY A 177 -13.47 -3.05 -8.21
N THR A 178 -13.30 -4.37 -8.06
CA THR A 178 -12.29 -4.96 -7.18
C THR A 178 -11.37 -5.84 -8.03
N ASP A 179 -10.08 -5.78 -7.78
CA ASP A 179 -9.07 -6.61 -8.43
C ASP A 179 -8.01 -7.04 -7.42
N THR A 180 -8.24 -8.20 -6.81
CA THR A 180 -7.36 -8.74 -5.78
C THR A 180 -6.02 -9.26 -6.32
N VAL A 181 -5.95 -9.59 -7.60
CA VAL A 181 -4.75 -10.13 -8.26
C VAL A 181 -3.88 -9.00 -8.81
N GLY A 182 -4.43 -8.18 -9.70
CA GLY A 182 -3.73 -7.04 -10.31
C GLY A 182 -3.63 -5.82 -9.38
N LYS A 183 -4.44 -5.79 -8.30
CA LYS A 183 -4.53 -4.69 -7.34
C LYS A 183 -4.86 -3.34 -7.98
N THR A 184 -5.60 -3.37 -9.09
CA THR A 184 -6.02 -2.20 -9.85
C THR A 184 -7.45 -1.74 -9.55
N GLY A 185 -8.18 -2.48 -8.70
CA GLY A 185 -9.52 -2.11 -8.27
C GLY A 185 -9.54 -0.88 -7.36
N PHE A 186 -10.72 -0.27 -7.21
CA PHE A 186 -10.90 0.92 -6.39
C PHE A 186 -10.37 0.74 -4.96
N ILE A 187 -10.89 -0.27 -4.25
CA ILE A 187 -10.55 -0.42 -2.83
C ILE A 187 -9.09 -0.84 -2.62
N GLU A 188 -8.53 -1.64 -3.52
CA GLU A 188 -7.13 -2.04 -3.48
C GLU A 188 -6.21 -0.82 -3.63
N ASN A 189 -6.55 0.11 -4.52
CA ASN A 189 -5.83 1.38 -4.69
C ASN A 189 -5.98 2.29 -3.47
N VAL A 190 -7.16 2.37 -2.86
CA VAL A 190 -7.37 3.16 -1.63
C VAL A 190 -6.56 2.58 -0.48
N TYR A 191 -6.52 1.26 -0.30
CA TYR A 191 -5.66 0.61 0.70
C TYR A 191 -4.18 0.87 0.47
N ALA A 192 -3.72 0.77 -0.79
CA ALA A 192 -2.31 1.01 -1.13
C ALA A 192 -1.87 2.44 -0.81
N ASN A 193 -2.79 3.41 -0.88
CA ASN A 193 -2.53 4.83 -0.67
C ASN A 193 -3.12 5.39 0.65
N GLN A 194 -3.52 4.51 1.57
CA GLN A 194 -4.17 4.89 2.84
C GLN A 194 -3.40 5.94 3.64
N ILE A 195 -2.08 5.76 3.77
CA ILE A 195 -1.22 6.71 4.50
C ILE A 195 -1.18 8.06 3.78
N ALA A 196 -1.10 8.06 2.45
CA ALA A 196 -1.06 9.26 1.65
C ALA A 196 -2.37 10.07 1.78
N PHE A 197 -3.53 9.42 1.69
CA PHE A 197 -4.81 10.11 1.89
C PHE A 197 -4.98 10.65 3.32
N GLY A 198 -4.54 9.89 4.32
CA GLY A 198 -4.48 10.38 5.70
C GLY A 198 -3.55 11.58 5.86
N LYS A 199 -2.46 11.65 5.09
CA LYS A 199 -1.57 12.81 5.07
C LYS A 199 -2.22 13.99 4.35
N ILE A 200 -2.85 13.80 3.18
CA ILE A 200 -3.60 14.86 2.47
C ILE A 200 -4.62 15.51 3.41
N TYR A 201 -5.40 14.71 4.12
CA TYR A 201 -6.33 15.24 5.12
C TYR A 201 -5.63 16.14 6.15
N ARG A 202 -4.49 15.72 6.71
CA ARG A 202 -3.74 16.50 7.71
C ARG A 202 -3.08 17.73 7.12
N GLU A 203 -2.59 17.67 5.89
CA GLU A 203 -1.98 18.78 5.16
C GLU A 203 -3.00 19.91 4.90
N VAL A 204 -4.27 19.56 4.66
CA VAL A 204 -5.35 20.53 4.52
C VAL A 204 -5.81 21.05 5.86
N LEU A 205 -5.91 20.20 6.88
CA LEU A 205 -6.37 20.59 8.21
C LEU A 205 -5.39 21.53 8.94
N LYS A 206 -4.09 21.25 8.84
CA LYS A 206 -3.06 21.99 9.60
C LYS A 206 -3.10 23.49 9.36
N PRO A 207 -3.02 24.00 8.12
CA PRO A 207 -3.07 25.43 7.87
C PRO A 207 -4.39 26.08 8.28
N LEU A 208 -5.50 25.35 8.23
CA LEU A 208 -6.79 25.86 8.71
C LEU A 208 -6.77 26.05 10.23
N VAL A 209 -6.16 25.13 10.96
CA VAL A 209 -5.98 25.22 12.42
C VAL A 209 -4.99 26.33 12.78
N GLU A 210 -3.87 26.43 12.08
CA GLU A 210 -2.86 27.49 12.28
C GLU A 210 -3.43 28.88 11.93
N GLY A 211 -4.28 28.98 10.91
CA GLY A 211 -4.99 30.21 10.55
C GLY A 211 -5.98 30.70 11.63
N LEU A 212 -6.37 29.82 12.56
CA LEU A 212 -7.12 30.17 13.77
C LEU A 212 -6.22 30.64 14.91
N GLY A 213 -4.88 30.73 14.70
CA GLY A 213 -3.89 31.18 15.66
C GLY A 213 -3.35 30.07 16.58
N TYR A 214 -3.72 28.80 16.36
CA TYR A 214 -3.16 27.70 17.12
C TYR A 214 -1.77 27.33 16.58
N GLU A 215 -0.84 27.06 17.49
CA GLU A 215 0.47 26.53 17.12
C GLU A 215 0.42 25.00 17.06
N THR A 216 1.13 24.42 16.10
CA THR A 216 1.18 22.97 15.93
C THR A 216 2.61 22.47 16.00
N GLU A 217 2.78 21.23 16.45
CA GLU A 217 4.07 20.53 16.45
C GLU A 217 3.93 19.14 15.84
N VAL A 218 4.97 18.69 15.16
CA VAL A 218 4.99 17.35 14.55
C VAL A 218 5.28 16.33 15.63
N VAL A 219 4.40 15.33 15.74
CA VAL A 219 4.52 14.23 16.68
C VAL A 219 4.52 12.88 15.94
N GLY A 220 5.53 12.05 16.16
CA GLY A 220 5.60 10.70 15.58
C GLY A 220 5.89 10.65 14.08
N LYS A 221 5.52 9.51 13.44
CA LYS A 221 5.82 9.19 12.04
C LYS A 221 4.77 9.78 11.08
N HIS A 222 5.13 9.89 9.80
CA HIS A 222 4.24 10.28 8.70
C HIS A 222 3.63 11.69 8.81
N GLY A 223 4.33 12.63 9.45
CA GLY A 223 3.87 14.02 9.60
C GLY A 223 2.60 14.14 10.45
N MET A 224 2.40 13.26 11.41
CA MET A 224 1.38 13.46 12.44
C MET A 224 1.74 14.67 13.27
N TRP A 225 0.74 15.47 13.63
CA TRP A 225 0.92 16.67 14.42
C TRP A 225 -0.21 16.81 15.45
N GLU A 226 0.07 17.54 16.50
CA GLU A 226 -0.87 17.95 17.54
C GLU A 226 -0.76 19.47 17.74
N MET A 227 -1.74 20.09 18.37
CA MET A 227 -1.60 21.46 18.87
C MET A 227 -0.59 21.47 20.02
N LYS A 228 0.33 22.40 19.96
CA LYS A 228 1.40 22.53 20.95
C LYS A 228 0.83 22.76 22.35
N ASP A 229 1.41 22.13 23.34
CA ASP A 229 1.08 22.25 24.77
C ASP A 229 -0.33 21.74 25.17
N VAL A 230 -1.15 21.22 24.26
CA VAL A 230 -2.45 20.63 24.62
C VAL A 230 -2.25 19.23 25.19
N PRO A 231 -2.72 18.92 26.42
CA PRO A 231 -2.54 17.62 27.04
C PRO A 231 -3.43 16.57 26.36
N VAL A 232 -2.83 15.68 25.57
CA VAL A 232 -3.52 14.60 24.82
C VAL A 232 -3.47 13.24 25.50
N GLU A 233 -2.46 13.00 26.35
CA GLU A 233 -2.22 11.72 27.01
C GLU A 233 -3.40 11.22 27.84
N PRO A 234 -4.06 12.06 28.68
CA PRO A 234 -5.20 11.62 29.49
C PRO A 234 -6.42 11.19 28.67
N PHE A 235 -6.49 11.61 27.40
CA PHE A 235 -7.57 11.31 26.47
C PHE A 235 -7.16 10.28 25.38
N SER A 236 -6.04 9.57 25.56
CA SER A 236 -5.46 8.67 24.58
C SER A 236 -5.42 7.20 25.03
N THR A 237 -6.25 6.81 26.01
CA THR A 237 -6.25 5.46 26.60
C THR A 237 -6.55 4.40 25.52
N ARG A 238 -7.43 4.68 24.57
CA ARG A 238 -7.72 3.80 23.44
C ARG A 238 -6.49 3.51 22.59
N THR A 239 -5.68 4.51 22.30
CA THR A 239 -4.43 4.36 21.56
C THR A 239 -3.40 3.56 22.35
N GLN A 240 -3.32 3.77 23.65
CA GLN A 240 -2.44 3.03 24.55
C GLN A 240 -2.81 1.54 24.58
N GLU A 241 -4.11 1.20 24.72
CA GLU A 241 -4.61 -0.17 24.66
C GLU A 241 -4.27 -0.88 23.35
N ILE A 242 -4.47 -0.21 22.22
CA ILE A 242 -4.14 -0.76 20.89
C ILE A 242 -2.62 -0.96 20.73
N ASN A 243 -1.82 -0.01 21.17
CA ASN A 243 -0.36 -0.13 21.11
C ASN A 243 0.17 -1.24 22.01
N ALA A 244 -0.40 -1.38 23.21
CA ALA A 244 -0.04 -2.47 24.12
C ALA A 244 -0.37 -3.85 23.53
N ALA A 245 -1.52 -3.99 22.86
CA ALA A 245 -1.93 -5.23 22.22
C ALA A 245 -1.17 -5.55 20.93
N ALA A 246 -0.82 -4.52 20.14
CA ALA A 246 -0.15 -4.69 18.86
C ALA A 246 1.38 -4.84 18.97
N GLY A 247 2.00 -4.29 20.01
CA GLY A 247 3.44 -4.20 20.18
C GLY A 247 4.09 -2.96 19.54
N PRO A 248 5.36 -2.64 19.91
CA PRO A 248 5.99 -1.37 19.58
C PRO A 248 6.22 -1.13 18.07
N ASP A 249 6.54 -2.16 17.30
CA ASP A 249 6.85 -2.08 15.86
C ASP A 249 5.77 -2.72 14.98
N ALA A 250 4.53 -2.72 15.45
CA ALA A 250 3.43 -3.36 14.77
C ALA A 250 3.14 -2.74 13.38
N SER A 251 2.93 -3.61 12.39
CA SER A 251 2.45 -3.21 11.07
C SER A 251 1.03 -2.62 11.16
N LEU A 252 0.60 -1.88 10.13
CA LEU A 252 -0.78 -1.39 10.04
C LEU A 252 -1.80 -2.53 10.21
N LYS A 253 -1.56 -3.67 9.56
CA LYS A 253 -2.42 -4.85 9.66
C LYS A 253 -2.49 -5.42 11.08
N SER A 254 -1.36 -5.47 11.79
CA SER A 254 -1.33 -5.93 13.19
C SER A 254 -2.08 -4.97 14.11
N ARG A 255 -2.00 -3.67 13.85
CA ARG A 255 -2.76 -2.65 14.59
C ARG A 255 -4.27 -2.73 14.31
N ASP A 256 -4.67 -3.04 13.08
CA ASP A 256 -6.08 -3.26 12.73
C ASP A 256 -6.64 -4.47 13.48
N VAL A 257 -5.89 -5.57 13.55
CA VAL A 257 -6.26 -6.75 14.34
C VAL A 257 -6.39 -6.39 15.83
N ALA A 258 -5.37 -5.75 16.41
CA ALA A 258 -5.41 -5.31 17.81
C ALA A 258 -6.58 -4.36 18.10
N THR A 259 -6.93 -3.50 17.14
CA THR A 259 -8.10 -2.61 17.25
C THR A 259 -9.42 -3.39 17.33
N LEU A 260 -9.53 -4.51 16.62
CA LEU A 260 -10.71 -5.36 16.66
C LEU A 260 -10.76 -6.20 17.96
N ASP A 261 -9.63 -6.77 18.36
CA ASP A 261 -9.53 -7.65 19.53
C ASP A 261 -9.77 -6.90 20.86
N THR A 262 -9.27 -5.66 20.95
CA THR A 262 -9.46 -4.81 22.14
C THR A 262 -10.76 -4.01 22.12
N ARG A 263 -11.66 -4.28 21.17
CA ARG A 263 -12.88 -3.49 20.96
C ARG A 263 -13.91 -3.74 22.04
N LYS A 264 -14.14 -2.77 22.91
CA LYS A 264 -15.19 -2.80 23.93
C LYS A 264 -16.60 -2.70 23.32
N ALA A 265 -17.59 -3.21 24.03
CA ALA A 265 -19.00 -2.99 23.69
C ALA A 265 -19.33 -1.48 23.74
N LYS A 266 -20.37 -1.08 23.01
CA LYS A 266 -20.89 0.29 23.13
C LYS A 266 -21.66 0.42 24.42
N GLU A 267 -21.34 1.44 25.18
CA GLU A 267 -22.11 1.87 26.35
C GLU A 267 -22.89 3.14 26.00
N THR A 268 -24.09 3.27 26.55
CA THR A 268 -24.91 4.47 26.41
C THR A 268 -24.31 5.57 27.28
N LEU A 269 -24.14 6.77 26.73
CA LEU A 269 -23.56 7.93 27.39
C LEU A 269 -24.63 8.90 27.86
N ASP A 270 -24.42 9.48 29.04
CA ASP A 270 -24.96 10.79 29.38
C ASP A 270 -23.96 11.86 28.91
N PRO A 271 -24.28 12.67 27.87
CA PRO A 271 -23.37 13.67 27.33
C PRO A 271 -22.90 14.70 28.37
N ALA A 272 -23.80 15.15 29.28
CA ALA A 272 -23.48 16.17 30.26
C ALA A 272 -22.52 15.63 31.33
N GLN A 273 -22.74 14.40 31.79
CA GLN A 273 -21.85 13.74 32.72
C GLN A 273 -20.46 13.56 32.09
N LYS A 274 -20.41 13.19 30.83
CA LYS A 274 -19.15 12.91 30.13
C LYS A 274 -18.31 14.15 29.93
N VAL A 275 -18.92 15.27 29.55
CA VAL A 275 -18.22 16.57 29.47
C VAL A 275 -17.67 16.97 30.84
N THR A 276 -18.41 16.74 31.90
CA THR A 276 -17.97 17.05 33.28
C THR A 276 -16.74 16.20 33.65
N GLU A 277 -16.75 14.90 33.34
CA GLU A 277 -15.60 14.01 33.56
C GLU A 277 -14.36 14.48 32.77
N TRP A 278 -14.51 14.82 31.50
CA TRP A 278 -13.40 15.32 30.67
C TRP A 278 -12.84 16.64 31.18
N LEU A 279 -13.69 17.57 31.60
CA LEU A 279 -13.26 18.84 32.18
C LEU A 279 -12.51 18.63 33.51
N SER A 280 -12.95 17.68 34.33
CA SER A 280 -12.24 17.31 35.56
C SER A 280 -10.85 16.75 35.25
N THR A 281 -10.78 15.80 34.30
CA THR A 281 -9.51 15.20 33.83
C THR A 281 -8.56 16.27 33.29
N LEU A 282 -9.07 17.21 32.49
CA LEU A 282 -8.26 18.30 31.95
C LEU A 282 -7.76 19.24 33.02
N LYS A 283 -8.60 19.55 34.02
CA LYS A 283 -8.23 20.40 35.15
C LYS A 283 -7.07 19.81 35.95
N GLU A 284 -7.01 18.50 36.10
CA GLU A 284 -5.91 17.79 36.79
C GLU A 284 -4.56 18.02 36.11
N THR A 285 -4.54 18.30 34.79
CA THR A 285 -3.30 18.61 34.03
C THR A 285 -2.81 20.02 34.24
N GLY A 286 -3.58 20.91 34.89
CA GLY A 286 -3.28 22.31 35.03
C GLY A 286 -3.48 23.14 33.75
N PHE A 287 -4.02 22.56 32.68
CA PHE A 287 -4.21 23.25 31.41
C PHE A 287 -5.39 24.24 31.46
N ASN A 288 -5.15 25.48 31.05
CA ASN A 288 -6.16 26.55 31.03
C ASN A 288 -6.72 26.75 29.61
N LEU A 289 -7.86 26.12 29.32
CA LEU A 289 -8.56 26.19 28.03
C LEU A 289 -8.84 27.62 27.56
N LYS A 290 -9.31 28.48 28.50
CA LYS A 290 -9.72 29.84 28.17
C LYS A 290 -8.51 30.68 27.75
N GLU A 291 -7.47 30.67 28.54
CA GLU A 291 -6.23 31.37 28.26
C GLU A 291 -5.57 30.91 26.95
N TYR A 292 -5.54 29.59 26.72
CA TYR A 292 -4.98 29.02 25.52
C TYR A 292 -5.74 29.46 24.25
N ARG A 293 -7.09 29.47 24.31
CA ARG A 293 -7.92 29.95 23.21
C ARG A 293 -7.80 31.45 22.98
N GLU A 294 -7.80 32.24 24.04
CA GLU A 294 -7.61 33.72 23.96
C GLU A 294 -6.26 34.06 23.33
N ALA A 295 -5.20 33.35 23.70
CA ALA A 295 -3.88 33.51 23.10
C ALA A 295 -3.88 33.15 21.61
N ALA A 296 -4.58 32.08 21.18
CA ALA A 296 -4.75 31.74 19.79
C ALA A 296 -5.51 32.82 19.01
N ASP A 297 -6.64 33.31 19.54
CA ASP A 297 -7.42 34.37 18.91
C ASP A 297 -6.62 35.65 18.75
N GLN A 298 -5.75 35.97 19.72
CA GLN A 298 -4.87 37.13 19.63
C GLN A 298 -3.80 36.95 18.55
N ARG A 299 -3.17 35.77 18.46
CA ARG A 299 -2.21 35.45 17.38
C ARG A 299 -2.86 35.54 16.00
N ALA A 300 -4.08 35.02 15.85
CA ALA A 300 -4.81 35.09 14.60
C ALA A 300 -5.09 36.52 14.12
N LYS A 301 -5.37 37.45 15.06
CA LYS A 301 -5.52 38.87 14.75
C LYS A 301 -4.21 39.48 14.26
N THR A 302 -3.11 39.24 14.99
CA THR A 302 -1.78 39.77 14.64
C THR A 302 -1.29 39.22 13.28
N GLN A 303 -1.54 37.94 12.97
CA GLN A 303 -1.18 37.33 11.67
C GLN A 303 -1.90 37.97 10.49
N ARG A 304 -3.12 38.47 10.67
CA ARG A 304 -3.87 39.18 9.61
C ARG A 304 -3.35 40.58 9.34
N GLU A 305 -2.68 41.19 10.30
CA GLU A 305 -2.15 42.55 10.20
C GLU A 305 -0.73 42.63 9.61
N VAL A 306 0.01 41.52 9.64
CA VAL A 306 1.37 41.42 9.09
C VAL A 306 1.35 40.56 7.84
N PRO A 307 1.79 41.04 6.66
CA PRO A 307 2.01 40.19 5.50
C PRO A 307 2.98 39.06 5.88
N SER A 308 2.57 37.84 5.65
CA SER A 308 3.42 36.67 5.94
C SER A 308 4.77 36.86 5.23
N PRO A 309 5.91 36.76 5.93
CA PRO A 309 7.21 36.72 5.24
C PRO A 309 7.17 35.54 4.25
N GLU A 310 7.68 35.74 3.05
CA GLU A 310 7.85 34.66 2.07
C GLU A 310 8.52 33.48 2.78
N ALA A 311 7.79 32.36 2.85
CA ALA A 311 8.33 31.17 3.48
C ALA A 311 9.62 30.76 2.73
N PRO A 312 10.69 30.33 3.45
CA PRO A 312 11.91 29.88 2.80
C PRO A 312 11.54 28.85 1.72
N ALA A 313 12.18 28.99 0.56
CA ALA A 313 11.97 28.10 -0.58
C ALA A 313 12.12 26.65 -0.08
N GLY A 314 11.00 25.94 0.01
CA GLY A 314 10.99 24.51 0.36
C GLY A 314 11.71 23.70 -0.70
N PRO A 315 11.90 22.38 -0.50
CA PRO A 315 12.51 21.50 -1.47
C PRO A 315 11.81 21.71 -2.83
N ASN A 316 12.61 21.73 -3.90
CA ASN A 316 12.13 21.98 -5.25
C ASN A 316 11.01 20.97 -5.58
N VAL A 317 9.85 21.44 -5.96
CA VAL A 317 8.70 20.60 -6.32
C VAL A 317 9.07 19.61 -7.44
N ASP A 318 9.91 20.01 -8.36
CA ASP A 318 10.39 19.17 -9.45
C ASP A 318 11.19 17.96 -8.95
N ASP A 319 12.01 18.14 -7.91
CA ASP A 319 12.77 17.05 -7.29
C ASP A 319 11.83 16.08 -6.56
N ILE A 320 10.83 16.61 -5.85
CA ILE A 320 9.82 15.80 -5.16
C ILE A 320 9.00 14.98 -6.17
N VAL A 321 8.55 15.60 -7.25
CA VAL A 321 7.81 14.90 -8.33
C VAL A 321 8.68 13.83 -8.97
N THR A 322 9.94 14.13 -9.26
CA THR A 322 10.90 13.17 -9.85
C THR A 322 11.12 11.98 -8.90
N GLN A 323 11.27 12.21 -7.60
CA GLN A 323 11.38 11.13 -6.60
C GLN A 323 10.08 10.31 -6.49
N ALA A 324 8.93 10.97 -6.57
CA ALA A 324 7.63 10.29 -6.55
C ALA A 324 7.45 9.39 -7.77
N ILE A 325 7.81 9.87 -8.97
CA ILE A 325 7.80 9.10 -10.23
C ILE A 325 8.74 7.89 -10.12
N SER A 326 10.00 8.10 -9.70
CA SER A 326 10.97 7.02 -9.53
C SER A 326 10.46 5.94 -8.58
N GLY A 327 9.96 6.33 -7.41
CA GLY A 327 9.47 5.38 -6.42
C GLY A 327 8.17 4.65 -6.80
N LEU A 328 7.37 5.16 -7.74
CA LEU A 328 6.24 4.42 -8.33
C LEU A 328 6.73 3.46 -9.41
N SER A 329 7.65 3.92 -10.27
CA SER A 329 8.21 3.14 -11.36
C SER A 329 8.98 1.90 -10.89
N ASP A 330 9.59 1.94 -9.71
CA ASP A 330 10.26 0.79 -9.10
C ASP A 330 9.27 -0.36 -8.77
N ARG A 331 7.98 -0.04 -8.65
CA ARG A 331 6.94 -0.99 -8.22
C ARG A 331 5.90 -1.31 -9.28
N LYS A 332 5.66 -0.38 -10.21
CA LYS A 332 4.58 -0.47 -11.20
C LYS A 332 5.08 0.02 -12.55
N VAL A 333 4.75 -0.73 -13.62
CA VAL A 333 5.00 -0.31 -15.00
C VAL A 333 4.14 0.91 -15.34
N GLN A 334 2.91 0.94 -14.82
CA GLN A 334 1.97 2.03 -15.01
C GLN A 334 1.31 2.42 -13.70
N PHE A 335 0.97 3.69 -13.55
CA PHE A 335 0.30 4.24 -12.38
C PHE A 335 -0.63 5.39 -12.79
N THR A 336 -1.56 5.74 -11.89
CA THR A 336 -2.52 6.80 -12.15
C THR A 336 -1.97 8.17 -11.73
N TYR A 337 -2.51 9.23 -12.34
CA TYR A 337 -2.27 10.62 -11.94
C TYR A 337 -2.47 10.82 -10.42
N THR A 338 -3.52 10.22 -9.87
CA THR A 338 -3.85 10.37 -8.45
C THR A 338 -2.88 9.64 -7.54
N GLU A 339 -2.40 8.46 -7.92
CA GLU A 339 -1.35 7.77 -7.15
C GLU A 339 -0.07 8.62 -7.11
N LEU A 340 0.27 9.26 -8.23
CA LEU A 340 1.41 10.15 -8.30
C LEU A 340 1.17 11.42 -7.45
N LEU A 341 -0.02 12.02 -7.54
CA LEU A 341 -0.38 13.18 -6.73
C LEU A 341 -0.31 12.86 -5.23
N ALA A 342 -0.92 11.77 -4.80
CA ALA A 342 -0.91 11.35 -3.41
C ALA A 342 0.53 11.12 -2.90
N ARG A 343 1.38 10.49 -3.71
CA ARG A 343 2.78 10.25 -3.36
C ARG A 343 3.59 11.55 -3.33
N THR A 344 3.37 12.46 -4.27
CA THR A 344 4.02 13.79 -4.29
C THR A 344 3.65 14.59 -3.05
N VAL A 345 2.35 14.75 -2.77
CA VAL A 345 1.86 15.46 -1.58
C VAL A 345 2.39 14.82 -0.29
N SER A 346 2.55 13.49 -0.26
CA SER A 346 3.09 12.79 0.91
C SER A 346 4.55 13.16 1.25
N GLN A 347 5.29 13.75 0.32
CA GLN A 347 6.69 14.18 0.48
C GLN A 347 6.84 15.70 0.63
N MET A 348 5.75 16.46 0.43
CA MET A 348 5.74 17.91 0.59
C MET A 348 5.43 18.32 2.04
N GLU A 349 5.84 19.54 2.39
CA GLU A 349 5.42 20.13 3.65
C GLU A 349 3.96 20.58 3.60
N ALA A 350 3.31 20.58 4.78
CA ALA A 350 1.96 21.07 4.94
C ALA A 350 1.90 22.60 4.72
N ARG A 351 1.28 23.01 3.61
CA ARG A 351 1.07 24.43 3.28
C ARG A 351 -0.29 24.62 2.62
N PRO A 352 -0.92 25.79 2.75
CA PRO A 352 -2.03 26.17 1.89
C PRO A 352 -1.60 26.05 0.41
N GLY A 353 -2.44 25.44 -0.43
CA GLY A 353 -2.15 25.26 -1.86
C GLY A 353 -1.17 24.15 -2.20
N VAL A 354 -0.83 23.26 -1.22
CA VAL A 354 0.10 22.13 -1.47
C VAL A 354 -0.37 21.20 -2.61
N ILE A 355 -1.68 20.99 -2.72
CA ILE A 355 -2.25 20.12 -3.76
C ILE A 355 -2.12 20.77 -5.14
N GLU A 356 -2.43 22.06 -5.24
CA GLU A 356 -2.28 22.84 -6.48
C GLU A 356 -0.83 22.90 -6.92
N THR A 357 0.09 23.10 -5.97
CA THR A 357 1.54 23.09 -6.24
C THR A 357 2.00 21.72 -6.73
N ALA A 358 1.54 20.63 -6.11
CA ALA A 358 1.86 19.28 -6.55
C ALA A 358 1.30 18.99 -7.95
N ARG A 359 0.08 19.43 -8.25
CA ARG A 359 -0.52 19.31 -9.58
C ARG A 359 0.29 20.06 -10.64
N ALA A 360 0.66 21.32 -10.36
CA ALA A 360 1.47 22.11 -11.28
C ALA A 360 2.83 21.44 -11.57
N GLY A 361 3.48 20.87 -10.55
CA GLY A 361 4.72 20.11 -10.72
C GLY A 361 4.55 18.84 -11.56
N ILE A 362 3.44 18.11 -11.38
CA ILE A 362 3.11 16.92 -12.18
C ILE A 362 2.84 17.32 -13.63
N GLU A 363 2.07 18.37 -13.90
CA GLU A 363 1.82 18.86 -15.26
C GLU A 363 3.12 19.31 -15.94
N ALA A 364 4.02 19.95 -15.20
CA ALA A 364 5.35 20.29 -15.70
C ALA A 364 6.18 19.03 -16.05
N ALA A 365 6.08 17.97 -15.23
CA ALA A 365 6.76 16.69 -15.51
C ALA A 365 6.18 15.98 -16.75
N ILE A 366 4.88 16.10 -17.00
CA ILE A 366 4.25 15.63 -18.24
C ILE A 366 4.79 16.43 -19.43
N GLY A 367 4.86 17.75 -19.31
CA GLY A 367 5.42 18.64 -20.35
C GLY A 367 6.89 18.37 -20.67
N ARG A 368 7.67 17.87 -19.71
CA ARG A 368 9.08 17.45 -19.88
C ARG A 368 9.25 15.98 -20.29
N GLU A 369 8.17 15.28 -20.62
CA GLU A 369 8.17 13.85 -21.00
C GLU A 369 8.76 12.90 -19.93
N GLN A 370 8.85 13.35 -18.68
CA GLN A 370 9.17 12.46 -17.55
C GLN A 370 8.04 11.45 -17.29
N LEU A 371 6.83 11.82 -17.68
CA LEU A 371 5.63 11.01 -17.67
C LEU A 371 5.11 10.84 -19.08
N ILE A 372 4.93 9.60 -19.49
CA ILE A 372 4.42 9.23 -20.80
C ILE A 372 2.96 8.77 -20.61
N PRO A 373 1.97 9.47 -21.20
CA PRO A 373 0.58 9.07 -21.09
C PRO A 373 0.34 7.79 -21.90
N LEU A 374 -0.13 6.74 -21.25
CA LEU A 374 -0.62 5.51 -21.88
C LEU A 374 -2.10 5.63 -22.24
N ASP A 375 -2.86 6.26 -21.37
CA ASP A 375 -4.28 6.57 -21.57
C ASP A 375 -4.58 7.91 -20.88
N ARG A 376 -4.76 8.96 -21.69
CA ARG A 376 -5.01 10.31 -21.17
C ARG A 376 -6.39 10.45 -20.55
N GLU A 377 -7.39 9.75 -21.07
CA GLU A 377 -8.76 9.84 -20.57
C GLU A 377 -8.87 9.21 -19.19
N LYS A 378 -8.17 8.09 -18.99
CA LYS A 378 -8.11 7.37 -17.70
C LYS A 378 -7.02 7.90 -16.76
N GLY A 379 -6.21 8.87 -17.19
CA GLY A 379 -5.11 9.41 -16.40
C GLY A 379 -4.05 8.36 -16.05
N ILE A 380 -3.74 7.43 -16.97
CA ILE A 380 -2.75 6.37 -16.78
C ILE A 380 -1.45 6.78 -17.46
N PHE A 381 -0.35 6.65 -16.72
CA PHE A 381 0.98 7.03 -17.15
C PHE A 381 2.00 5.91 -16.91
N THR A 382 3.07 5.91 -17.70
CA THR A 382 4.35 5.28 -17.35
C THR A 382 5.42 6.34 -17.25
N SER A 383 6.56 6.01 -16.65
CA SER A 383 7.67 6.97 -16.57
C SER A 383 8.64 6.84 -17.73
N GLY A 384 9.18 7.94 -18.19
CA GLY A 384 10.28 7.95 -19.17
C GLY A 384 11.50 7.16 -18.67
N ILE A 385 11.79 7.21 -17.36
CA ILE A 385 12.86 6.42 -16.72
C ILE A 385 12.60 4.93 -16.88
N HIS A 386 11.37 4.48 -16.65
CA HIS A 386 11.03 3.04 -16.78
C HIS A 386 11.27 2.55 -18.23
N VAL A 387 10.84 3.32 -19.20
CA VAL A 387 11.07 2.98 -20.63
C VAL A 387 12.56 2.96 -20.97
N LEU A 388 13.33 3.92 -20.50
CA LEU A 388 14.78 3.96 -20.70
C LEU A 388 15.46 2.77 -20.00
N ASP A 389 15.05 2.41 -18.80
CA ASP A 389 15.59 1.26 -18.08
C ASP A 389 15.28 -0.06 -18.82
N GLU A 390 14.09 -0.23 -19.38
CA GLU A 390 13.75 -1.41 -20.21
C GLU A 390 14.60 -1.47 -21.49
N LEU A 391 14.78 -0.35 -22.17
CA LEU A 391 15.67 -0.25 -23.34
C LEU A 391 17.11 -0.57 -22.97
N SER A 392 17.59 -0.11 -21.82
CA SER A 392 18.92 -0.40 -21.31
C SER A 392 19.11 -1.89 -21.00
N VAL A 393 18.14 -2.52 -20.32
CA VAL A 393 18.16 -3.98 -20.07
C VAL A 393 18.19 -4.74 -21.41
N ARG A 394 17.40 -4.33 -22.39
CA ARG A 394 17.38 -4.95 -23.74
C ARG A 394 18.75 -4.86 -24.41
N ALA A 395 19.32 -3.65 -24.47
CA ALA A 395 20.61 -3.42 -25.12
C ALA A 395 21.74 -4.19 -24.44
N LEU A 396 21.82 -4.13 -23.11
CA LEU A 396 22.84 -4.84 -22.34
C LEU A 396 22.67 -6.37 -22.42
N SER A 397 21.43 -6.89 -22.42
CA SER A 397 21.18 -8.33 -22.61
C SER A 397 21.69 -8.81 -23.96
N GLN A 398 21.43 -8.05 -25.03
CA GLN A 398 21.93 -8.36 -26.38
C GLN A 398 23.45 -8.30 -26.46
N GLU A 399 24.08 -7.35 -25.77
CA GLU A 399 25.54 -7.23 -25.75
C GLU A 399 26.19 -8.40 -25.01
N VAL A 400 25.64 -8.84 -23.86
CA VAL A 400 26.11 -10.01 -23.14
C VAL A 400 25.95 -11.28 -24.00
N LEU A 401 24.84 -11.40 -24.75
CA LEU A 401 24.61 -12.53 -25.67
C LEU A 401 25.63 -12.61 -26.81
N ARG A 402 26.20 -11.48 -27.26
CA ARG A 402 27.27 -11.44 -28.27
C ARG A 402 28.57 -12.07 -27.80
N GLN A 403 28.77 -12.20 -26.50
CA GLN A 403 29.91 -12.90 -25.90
C GLN A 403 29.84 -14.43 -26.12
N ASN A 404 28.77 -14.95 -26.67
CA ASN A 404 28.47 -16.33 -27.06
C ASN A 404 28.54 -17.34 -25.91
N HIS A 405 29.71 -17.87 -25.62
CA HIS A 405 29.88 -18.94 -24.62
C HIS A 405 31.00 -18.62 -23.66
N VAL A 406 30.84 -19.07 -22.42
CA VAL A 406 31.89 -18.96 -21.42
C VAL A 406 32.85 -20.18 -21.50
N SER A 407 34.12 -19.92 -21.28
CA SER A 407 35.13 -20.96 -21.31
C SER A 407 35.14 -21.76 -20.00
N MET A 408 35.40 -23.05 -20.11
CA MET A 408 35.80 -23.86 -18.96
C MET A 408 37.21 -23.45 -18.53
N VAL A 409 37.52 -23.61 -17.25
CA VAL A 409 38.88 -23.46 -16.68
C VAL A 409 39.40 -24.88 -16.38
N PRO A 410 40.06 -25.55 -17.37
CA PRO A 410 40.42 -26.98 -17.25
C PRO A 410 41.29 -27.30 -16.05
N GLU A 411 42.14 -26.37 -15.64
CA GLU A 411 43.08 -26.54 -14.51
C GLU A 411 42.35 -26.59 -13.16
N LYS A 412 41.16 -25.99 -13.06
CA LYS A 412 40.32 -25.99 -11.86
C LYS A 412 39.11 -26.93 -11.99
N ALA A 413 38.86 -27.46 -13.17
CA ALA A 413 37.68 -28.30 -13.41
C ALA A 413 37.81 -29.63 -12.65
N THR A 414 36.70 -30.03 -12.01
CA THR A 414 36.62 -31.32 -11.30
C THR A 414 35.90 -32.37 -12.17
N ALA A 415 36.21 -33.64 -11.91
CA ALA A 415 35.48 -34.71 -12.58
C ALA A 415 33.97 -34.62 -12.22
N ARG A 416 33.10 -34.82 -13.23
CA ARG A 416 31.66 -34.80 -13.04
C ARG A 416 31.24 -35.90 -12.06
N GLN A 417 30.75 -35.46 -10.89
CA GLN A 417 30.31 -36.37 -9.80
C GLN A 417 28.80 -36.32 -9.61
N THR A 418 28.12 -35.33 -10.20
CA THR A 418 26.72 -35.01 -9.91
C THR A 418 25.85 -35.33 -11.13
N SER A 419 24.70 -35.94 -10.87
CA SER A 419 23.61 -36.02 -11.85
C SER A 419 22.77 -34.79 -11.74
N PHE A 420 22.74 -33.94 -12.76
CA PHE A 420 21.94 -32.72 -12.83
C PHE A 420 20.59 -33.01 -13.50
N SER A 421 19.61 -32.16 -13.25
CA SER A 421 18.36 -32.09 -14.00
C SER A 421 18.64 -31.85 -15.50
N ASP A 422 17.69 -32.21 -16.36
CA ASP A 422 17.82 -32.03 -17.82
C ASP A 422 18.11 -30.55 -18.17
N ALA A 423 17.46 -29.60 -17.47
CA ALA A 423 17.67 -28.18 -17.69
C ALA A 423 19.13 -27.74 -17.42
N VAL A 424 19.70 -28.18 -16.30
CA VAL A 424 21.09 -27.84 -15.92
C VAL A 424 22.09 -28.64 -16.77
N THR A 425 21.74 -29.84 -17.23
CA THR A 425 22.57 -30.60 -18.15
C THR A 425 22.69 -29.91 -19.52
N VAL A 426 21.60 -29.41 -20.07
CA VAL A 426 21.61 -28.64 -21.33
C VAL A 426 22.37 -27.31 -21.12
N LEU A 427 22.10 -26.61 -20.01
CA LEU A 427 22.82 -25.38 -19.64
C LEU A 427 24.35 -25.61 -19.56
N ALA A 428 24.77 -26.74 -19.00
CA ALA A 428 26.18 -27.12 -18.90
C ALA A 428 26.84 -27.39 -20.28
N GLN A 429 26.06 -27.86 -21.25
CA GLN A 429 26.51 -28.08 -22.63
C GLN A 429 26.59 -26.74 -23.39
N ASP A 430 25.55 -25.92 -23.28
CA ASP A 430 25.45 -24.64 -23.99
C ASP A 430 26.45 -23.59 -23.47
N ARG A 431 26.77 -23.62 -22.19
CA ARG A 431 27.68 -22.68 -21.52
C ARG A 431 27.41 -21.20 -21.87
N PRO A 432 26.15 -20.74 -21.77
CA PRO A 432 25.80 -19.40 -22.18
C PRO A 432 26.45 -18.37 -21.27
N ALA A 433 26.72 -17.18 -21.79
CA ALA A 433 27.17 -16.03 -20.97
C ALA A 433 26.05 -15.59 -19.98
N ILE A 434 24.79 -15.78 -20.37
CA ILE A 434 23.62 -15.51 -19.56
C ILE A 434 22.52 -16.57 -19.81
N GLY A 435 21.98 -17.16 -18.76
CA GLY A 435 20.92 -18.16 -18.85
C GLY A 435 19.94 -18.09 -17.66
N ILE A 436 18.69 -18.44 -17.93
CA ILE A 436 17.60 -18.45 -16.96
C ILE A 436 17.13 -19.88 -16.75
N VAL A 437 17.19 -20.41 -15.53
CA VAL A 437 16.64 -21.73 -15.17
C VAL A 437 15.28 -21.52 -14.51
N SER A 438 14.21 -21.80 -15.25
CA SER A 438 12.83 -21.55 -14.82
C SER A 438 12.15 -22.83 -14.37
N GLY A 439 11.47 -22.82 -13.22
CA GLY A 439 10.69 -23.98 -12.77
C GLY A 439 9.92 -23.74 -11.49
N GLN A 440 8.94 -24.60 -11.24
CA GLN A 440 8.15 -24.61 -10.00
C GLN A 440 8.83 -25.50 -8.96
N GLY A 441 8.25 -25.63 -7.77
CA GLY A 441 8.79 -26.51 -6.70
C GLY A 441 8.93 -25.82 -5.35
N GLY A 442 8.36 -24.62 -5.22
CA GLY A 442 8.41 -23.84 -3.98
C GLY A 442 9.83 -23.50 -3.53
N ALA A 443 10.05 -23.31 -2.23
CA ALA A 443 11.35 -22.95 -1.66
C ALA A 443 12.39 -24.08 -1.83
N ALA A 444 11.99 -25.34 -1.77
CA ALA A 444 12.89 -26.50 -1.96
C ALA A 444 13.40 -26.56 -3.40
N GLY A 445 12.51 -26.54 -4.40
CA GLY A 445 12.92 -26.58 -5.81
C GLY A 445 13.75 -25.37 -6.22
N GLN A 446 13.52 -24.22 -5.61
CA GLN A 446 14.33 -23.03 -5.81
C GLN A 446 15.76 -23.20 -5.29
N ARG A 447 15.95 -23.73 -4.06
CA ARG A 447 17.26 -24.05 -3.51
C ARG A 447 17.98 -25.08 -4.37
N GLU A 448 17.26 -26.12 -4.83
CA GLU A 448 17.81 -27.16 -5.67
C GLU A 448 18.35 -26.60 -6.99
N ARG A 449 17.60 -25.69 -7.67
CA ARG A 449 18.09 -25.02 -8.89
C ARG A 449 19.36 -24.22 -8.66
N VAL A 450 19.42 -23.42 -7.58
CA VAL A 450 20.61 -22.63 -7.23
C VAL A 450 21.79 -23.57 -6.94
N THR A 451 21.55 -24.64 -6.19
CA THR A 451 22.58 -25.62 -5.82
C THR A 451 23.10 -26.36 -7.06
N GLU A 452 22.23 -26.83 -7.96
CA GLU A 452 22.66 -27.50 -9.19
C GLU A 452 23.49 -26.56 -10.09
N MET A 453 23.08 -25.30 -10.27
CA MET A 453 23.83 -24.32 -11.04
C MET A 453 25.21 -24.06 -10.43
N ALA A 454 25.30 -23.96 -9.09
CA ALA A 454 26.58 -23.75 -8.39
C ALA A 454 27.52 -24.95 -8.55
N MET A 455 26.99 -26.15 -8.38
CA MET A 455 27.78 -27.39 -8.56
C MET A 455 28.26 -27.55 -10.00
N MET A 456 27.40 -27.25 -10.98
CA MET A 456 27.74 -27.26 -12.40
C MET A 456 28.87 -26.28 -12.72
N ALA A 457 28.77 -25.05 -12.24
CA ALA A 457 29.81 -24.02 -12.46
C ALA A 457 31.16 -24.43 -11.84
N ARG A 458 31.14 -25.03 -10.64
CA ARG A 458 32.34 -25.61 -10.00
C ARG A 458 32.96 -26.73 -10.81
N GLU A 459 32.16 -27.66 -11.31
CA GLU A 459 32.65 -28.74 -12.18
C GLU A 459 33.33 -28.19 -13.44
N GLN A 460 32.91 -27.02 -13.91
CA GLN A 460 33.56 -26.30 -15.02
C GLN A 460 34.79 -25.46 -14.59
N GLY A 461 35.18 -25.50 -13.33
CA GLY A 461 36.32 -24.77 -12.77
C GLY A 461 36.11 -23.27 -12.55
N ARG A 462 34.85 -22.84 -12.48
CA ARG A 462 34.50 -21.43 -12.31
C ARG A 462 34.23 -21.13 -10.84
N ASP A 463 34.73 -19.99 -10.37
CA ASP A 463 34.42 -19.48 -9.04
C ASP A 463 32.96 -19.02 -8.98
N VAL A 464 32.25 -19.32 -7.90
CA VAL A 464 30.82 -19.09 -7.78
C VAL A 464 30.54 -18.02 -6.74
N HIS A 465 29.71 -17.03 -7.11
CA HIS A 465 29.11 -16.08 -6.19
C HIS A 465 27.58 -16.15 -6.33
N ILE A 466 26.86 -16.23 -5.20
CA ILE A 466 25.40 -16.35 -5.19
C ILE A 466 24.80 -15.09 -4.57
N ILE A 467 23.85 -14.49 -5.27
CA ILE A 467 23.06 -13.34 -4.77
C ILE A 467 21.71 -13.84 -4.30
N ALA A 468 21.49 -13.75 -3.00
CA ALA A 468 20.21 -14.05 -2.38
C ALA A 468 19.18 -12.93 -2.64
N ALA A 469 17.93 -13.32 -2.90
CA ALA A 469 16.86 -12.39 -3.21
C ALA A 469 16.46 -11.48 -2.04
N ASP A 470 16.53 -12.03 -0.83
CA ASP A 470 16.18 -11.38 0.43
C ASP A 470 16.86 -12.06 1.62
N ASN A 471 16.75 -11.48 2.83
CA ASN A 471 17.39 -12.01 4.04
C ASN A 471 16.96 -13.45 4.37
N ARG A 472 15.69 -13.80 4.13
CA ARG A 472 15.20 -15.16 4.37
C ARG A 472 15.86 -16.15 3.42
N SER A 473 15.97 -15.79 2.16
CA SER A 473 16.68 -16.60 1.16
C SER A 473 18.17 -16.75 1.51
N LEU A 474 18.80 -15.66 1.95
CA LEU A 474 20.20 -15.67 2.39
C LEU A 474 20.43 -16.68 3.52
N GLU A 475 19.60 -16.66 4.56
CA GLU A 475 19.69 -17.60 5.67
C GLU A 475 19.53 -19.06 5.23
N PHE A 476 18.62 -19.32 4.29
CA PHE A 476 18.41 -20.66 3.78
C PHE A 476 19.55 -21.17 2.91
N LEU A 477 20.13 -20.32 2.06
CA LEU A 477 21.25 -20.68 1.21
C LEU A 477 22.52 -20.91 2.03
N LEU A 478 22.76 -20.13 3.08
CA LEU A 478 23.89 -20.30 3.98
C LEU A 478 23.86 -21.62 4.78
N LYS A 479 22.67 -22.21 4.98
CA LYS A 479 22.49 -23.50 5.67
C LYS A 479 22.59 -24.70 4.72
N GLU A 480 22.71 -24.49 3.41
CA GLU A 480 22.78 -25.57 2.42
C GLU A 480 24.19 -26.14 2.36
N GLU A 481 24.39 -27.37 2.86
CA GLU A 481 25.71 -28.00 2.95
C GLU A 481 26.44 -28.12 1.60
N LYS A 482 25.70 -28.29 0.50
CA LYS A 482 26.25 -28.37 -0.86
C LYS A 482 26.80 -27.05 -1.37
N LEU A 483 26.42 -25.93 -0.75
CA LEU A 483 26.92 -24.59 -1.03
C LEU A 483 28.02 -24.14 -0.04
N ALA A 484 28.48 -25.03 0.85
CA ALA A 484 29.53 -24.73 1.79
C ALA A 484 30.82 -24.32 1.05
N GLY A 485 31.35 -23.14 1.42
CA GLY A 485 32.54 -22.57 0.78
C GLY A 485 32.24 -21.60 -0.39
N GLU A 486 30.99 -21.47 -0.84
CA GLU A 486 30.62 -20.44 -1.81
C GLU A 486 30.41 -19.08 -1.14
N ILE A 487 30.64 -18.02 -1.93
CA ILE A 487 30.33 -16.66 -1.49
C ILE A 487 28.84 -16.43 -1.72
N ILE A 488 28.07 -16.18 -0.65
CA ILE A 488 26.64 -15.91 -0.71
C ILE A 488 26.38 -14.53 -0.06
N THR A 489 25.83 -13.59 -0.84
CA THR A 489 25.57 -12.22 -0.37
C THR A 489 24.17 -11.76 -0.76
N GLY A 490 23.77 -10.60 -0.27
CA GLY A 490 22.55 -9.93 -0.68
C GLY A 490 22.73 -9.07 -1.93
N LYS A 491 21.64 -8.49 -2.42
CA LYS A 491 21.61 -7.66 -3.64
C LYS A 491 22.49 -6.41 -3.59
N SER A 492 22.87 -5.91 -2.43
CA SER A 492 23.80 -4.78 -2.28
C SER A 492 25.14 -5.02 -2.98
N ALA A 493 25.60 -6.27 -3.04
CA ALA A 493 26.83 -6.64 -3.73
C ALA A 493 26.80 -6.37 -5.25
N LEU A 494 25.62 -6.24 -5.86
CA LEU A 494 25.47 -5.81 -7.25
C LEU A 494 25.72 -4.30 -7.43
N GLN A 495 25.45 -3.50 -6.40
CA GLN A 495 25.60 -2.05 -6.44
C GLN A 495 27.04 -1.61 -6.15
N ASP A 496 27.69 -2.25 -5.17
CA ASP A 496 29.07 -1.97 -4.78
C ASP A 496 30.12 -2.69 -5.65
N GLY A 497 29.66 -3.55 -6.57
CA GLY A 497 30.51 -4.27 -7.51
C GLY A 497 31.26 -5.47 -6.93
N THR A 498 31.10 -5.79 -5.65
CA THR A 498 31.81 -6.91 -4.98
C THR A 498 31.38 -8.29 -5.46
N ALA A 499 30.20 -8.38 -6.13
CA ALA A 499 29.69 -9.62 -6.67
C ALA A 499 30.42 -10.13 -7.93
N PHE A 500 31.18 -9.27 -8.62
CA PHE A 500 31.71 -9.58 -9.94
C PHE A 500 33.16 -10.09 -9.89
N VAL A 501 33.30 -11.39 -9.66
CA VAL A 501 34.61 -12.07 -9.71
C VAL A 501 34.99 -12.32 -11.17
N PRO A 502 36.10 -11.75 -11.69
CA PRO A 502 36.47 -11.90 -13.10
C PRO A 502 36.59 -13.36 -13.55
N GLY A 503 35.90 -13.69 -14.64
CA GLY A 503 35.85 -15.06 -15.17
C GLY A 503 34.99 -16.05 -14.36
N GLY A 504 34.38 -15.61 -13.26
CA GLY A 504 33.51 -16.43 -12.41
C GLY A 504 32.07 -16.60 -12.95
N THR A 505 31.25 -17.24 -12.15
CA THR A 505 29.80 -17.40 -12.37
C THR A 505 29.04 -16.74 -11.23
N LEU A 506 28.15 -15.82 -11.58
CA LEU A 506 27.22 -15.17 -10.68
C LEU A 506 25.85 -15.82 -10.79
N ILE A 507 25.34 -16.32 -9.68
CA ILE A 507 24.04 -17.00 -9.62
C ILE A 507 23.06 -16.09 -8.88
N ILE A 508 21.94 -15.76 -9.54
CA ILE A 508 20.88 -14.92 -8.98
C ILE A 508 19.74 -15.80 -8.51
N ASP A 509 19.49 -15.81 -7.23
CA ASP A 509 18.32 -16.45 -6.65
C ASP A 509 17.08 -15.60 -6.82
N GLN A 510 15.95 -16.20 -7.21
CA GLN A 510 14.66 -15.52 -7.46
C GLN A 510 14.82 -14.25 -8.33
N ALA A 511 15.37 -14.40 -9.51
CA ALA A 511 15.65 -13.28 -10.40
C ALA A 511 14.39 -12.49 -10.81
N GLU A 512 13.19 -13.08 -10.66
CA GLU A 512 11.91 -12.39 -10.81
C GLU A 512 11.71 -11.22 -9.83
N LYS A 513 12.52 -11.15 -8.76
CA LYS A 513 12.51 -10.06 -7.77
C LYS A 513 13.51 -8.94 -8.07
N LEU A 514 14.29 -9.04 -9.14
CA LEU A 514 15.16 -7.95 -9.56
C LEU A 514 14.35 -6.81 -10.17
N SER A 515 14.68 -5.59 -9.75
CA SER A 515 14.23 -4.38 -10.45
C SER A 515 15.01 -4.17 -11.75
N LEU A 516 14.52 -3.30 -12.64
CA LEU A 516 15.25 -2.94 -13.86
C LEU A 516 16.64 -2.36 -13.54
N LYS A 517 16.75 -1.50 -12.53
CA LYS A 517 18.03 -0.90 -12.11
C LYS A 517 19.03 -1.95 -11.58
N GLU A 518 18.55 -2.87 -10.75
CA GLU A 518 19.40 -3.99 -10.29
C GLU A 518 19.85 -4.87 -11.45
N THR A 519 18.99 -5.07 -12.46
CA THR A 519 19.30 -5.84 -13.66
C THR A 519 20.30 -5.11 -14.55
N ILE A 520 20.18 -3.80 -14.70
CA ILE A 520 21.17 -2.97 -15.43
C ILE A 520 22.55 -3.10 -14.75
N ASN A 521 22.62 -2.93 -13.44
CA ASN A 521 23.88 -3.07 -12.69
C ASN A 521 24.47 -4.49 -12.83
N LEU A 522 23.63 -5.51 -12.80
CA LEU A 522 24.01 -6.90 -12.99
C LEU A 522 24.64 -7.13 -14.37
N LEU A 523 23.96 -6.69 -15.43
CA LEU A 523 24.40 -6.89 -16.80
C LEU A 523 25.67 -6.10 -17.13
N ASP A 524 25.74 -4.82 -16.74
CA ASP A 524 26.91 -3.96 -16.93
C ASP A 524 28.13 -4.48 -16.15
N GLY A 525 27.94 -4.83 -14.87
CA GLY A 525 29.00 -5.38 -14.04
C GLY A 525 29.54 -6.71 -14.55
N ALA A 526 28.65 -7.60 -14.98
CA ALA A 526 29.03 -8.91 -15.54
C ALA A 526 29.79 -8.77 -16.86
N MET A 527 29.35 -7.86 -17.73
CA MET A 527 30.00 -7.58 -19.01
C MET A 527 31.43 -7.05 -18.82
N ARG A 528 31.62 -6.07 -17.92
CA ARG A 528 32.93 -5.47 -17.63
C ARG A 528 33.93 -6.46 -17.04
N ASN A 529 33.45 -7.44 -16.27
CA ASN A 529 34.30 -8.39 -15.57
C ASN A 529 34.31 -9.79 -16.22
N ASN A 530 33.68 -9.95 -17.39
CA ASN A 530 33.55 -11.24 -18.07
C ASN A 530 32.99 -12.36 -17.16
N VAL A 531 31.88 -12.05 -16.46
CA VAL A 531 31.22 -12.94 -15.51
C VAL A 531 30.03 -13.61 -16.17
N GLN A 532 29.90 -14.94 -16.05
CA GLN A 532 28.69 -15.65 -16.44
C GLN A 532 27.55 -15.33 -15.50
N ILE A 533 26.35 -15.09 -16.03
CA ILE A 533 25.13 -14.87 -15.24
C ILE A 533 24.20 -16.06 -15.37
N LEU A 534 23.85 -16.69 -14.25
CA LEU A 534 22.84 -17.73 -14.18
C LEU A 534 21.72 -17.31 -13.24
N MET A 535 20.47 -17.42 -13.66
CA MET A 535 19.31 -16.89 -12.94
C MET A 535 18.33 -18.01 -12.60
N SER A 536 17.92 -18.10 -11.34
CA SER A 536 16.80 -18.94 -10.92
C SER A 536 15.48 -18.15 -10.98
N ASP A 537 14.52 -18.64 -11.77
CA ASP A 537 13.18 -18.05 -11.93
C ASP A 537 12.11 -19.04 -11.43
N SER A 538 11.32 -18.65 -10.46
CA SER A 538 10.23 -19.48 -9.91
C SER A 538 8.97 -19.46 -10.77
N GLY A 539 8.91 -18.67 -11.82
CA GLY A 539 7.73 -18.44 -12.64
C GLY A 539 6.62 -17.61 -11.95
N LYS A 540 6.87 -17.12 -10.73
CA LYS A 540 5.94 -16.24 -10.02
C LYS A 540 6.19 -14.80 -10.45
N ARG A 541 5.10 -14.06 -10.67
CA ARG A 541 5.22 -12.63 -10.96
C ARG A 541 5.59 -11.87 -9.69
N SER A 542 6.65 -11.07 -9.72
CA SER A 542 7.08 -10.21 -8.62
C SER A 542 7.37 -8.79 -9.13
N GLY A 543 6.98 -7.79 -8.37
CA GLY A 543 7.16 -6.39 -8.75
C GLY A 543 6.54 -6.05 -10.10
N THR A 544 7.26 -5.34 -10.94
CA THR A 544 6.86 -5.04 -12.32
C THR A 544 6.93 -6.29 -13.22
N GLY A 545 7.79 -7.25 -12.88
CA GLY A 545 8.06 -8.45 -13.69
C GLY A 545 8.71 -8.17 -15.04
N SER A 546 9.05 -6.90 -15.33
CA SER A 546 9.47 -6.50 -16.67
C SER A 546 10.91 -6.92 -16.97
N ALA A 547 11.82 -6.93 -16.01
CA ALA A 547 13.23 -7.24 -16.23
C ALA A 547 13.45 -8.60 -16.92
N LEU A 548 12.94 -9.70 -16.34
CA LEU A 548 13.06 -11.04 -16.93
C LEU A 548 12.31 -11.16 -18.26
N THR A 549 11.17 -10.49 -18.41
CA THR A 549 10.41 -10.48 -19.65
C THR A 549 11.22 -9.84 -20.78
N VAL A 550 11.78 -8.65 -20.53
CA VAL A 550 12.64 -7.95 -21.50
C VAL A 550 13.87 -8.78 -21.87
N MET A 551 14.51 -9.43 -20.89
CA MET A 551 15.67 -10.29 -21.14
C MET A 551 15.31 -11.49 -22.04
N LYS A 552 14.19 -12.19 -21.75
CA LYS A 552 13.69 -13.31 -22.57
C LYS A 552 13.35 -12.86 -23.99
N GLU A 553 12.67 -11.71 -24.12
CA GLU A 553 12.37 -11.10 -25.43
C GLU A 553 13.63 -10.65 -26.19
N SER A 554 14.72 -10.36 -25.47
CA SER A 554 16.02 -10.01 -26.05
C SER A 554 16.84 -11.22 -26.51
N GLY A 555 16.32 -12.44 -26.31
CA GLY A 555 16.96 -13.68 -26.75
C GLY A 555 17.67 -14.48 -25.65
N VAL A 556 17.56 -14.07 -24.37
CA VAL A 556 18.13 -14.86 -23.26
C VAL A 556 17.36 -16.18 -23.14
N THR A 557 18.11 -17.29 -23.21
CA THR A 557 17.54 -18.63 -23.17
C THR A 557 17.01 -18.98 -21.78
N ALA A 558 15.80 -19.51 -21.74
CA ALA A 558 15.17 -20.03 -20.53
C ALA A 558 15.13 -21.56 -20.57
N TYR A 559 15.83 -22.21 -19.64
CA TYR A 559 15.89 -23.67 -19.46
C TYR A 559 14.78 -24.10 -18.51
N LYS A 560 13.91 -25.02 -18.95
CA LYS A 560 12.79 -25.49 -18.12
C LYS A 560 13.25 -26.59 -17.17
N TRP A 561 13.31 -26.24 -15.90
CA TRP A 561 13.67 -27.17 -14.83
C TRP A 561 12.44 -28.00 -14.41
N GLN A 562 12.61 -29.31 -14.41
CA GLN A 562 11.62 -30.29 -13.96
C GLN A 562 12.27 -31.16 -12.89
N GLY A 563 12.45 -30.62 -11.73
CA GLY A 563 12.98 -31.32 -10.56
C GLY A 563 12.21 -30.89 -9.31
N GLY A 564 12.46 -31.56 -8.24
CA GLY A 564 11.75 -31.38 -6.98
C GLY A 564 10.75 -32.51 -6.75
N LYS A 565 10.77 -33.09 -5.56
CA LYS A 565 9.71 -33.97 -5.09
C LYS A 565 8.40 -33.20 -5.26
N GLN A 566 7.49 -33.73 -6.09
CA GLN A 566 6.11 -33.25 -6.08
C GLN A 566 5.62 -33.38 -4.63
N THR A 567 5.54 -32.27 -3.92
CA THR A 567 4.79 -32.22 -2.67
C THR A 567 3.33 -32.44 -3.08
N THR A 568 2.83 -33.63 -2.90
CA THR A 568 1.41 -33.93 -3.00
C THR A 568 0.73 -33.13 -1.91
N ALA A 569 0.12 -32.01 -2.28
CA ALA A 569 -0.76 -31.30 -1.38
C ALA A 569 -2.01 -32.17 -1.16
N SER A 570 -2.20 -32.69 0.05
CA SER A 570 -3.47 -33.30 0.41
C SER A 570 -4.45 -32.19 0.80
N VAL A 571 -5.53 -32.07 0.04
CA VAL A 571 -6.63 -31.15 0.38
C VAL A 571 -7.60 -31.93 1.26
N ILE A 572 -7.70 -31.51 2.53
CA ILE A 572 -8.66 -32.05 3.48
C ILE A 572 -9.79 -31.04 3.60
N SER A 573 -10.99 -31.42 3.19
CA SER A 573 -12.19 -30.60 3.30
C SER A 573 -12.91 -30.94 4.58
N GLU A 574 -13.00 -29.97 5.49
CA GLU A 574 -13.77 -30.10 6.73
C GLU A 574 -14.75 -28.91 6.81
N PRO A 575 -16.05 -29.14 6.64
CA PRO A 575 -17.05 -28.07 6.62
C PRO A 575 -17.26 -27.40 7.96
N ASP A 576 -17.10 -28.12 9.07
CA ASP A 576 -17.24 -27.54 10.41
C ASP A 576 -15.98 -26.74 10.80
N ARG A 577 -16.19 -25.48 11.21
CA ARG A 577 -15.09 -24.57 11.54
C ARG A 577 -14.27 -25.04 12.75
N ASN A 578 -14.91 -25.55 13.79
CA ASN A 578 -14.23 -25.93 15.02
C ASN A 578 -13.45 -27.23 14.83
N GLN A 579 -14.04 -28.21 14.12
CA GLN A 579 -13.36 -29.45 13.75
C GLN A 579 -12.15 -29.16 12.85
N ARG A 580 -12.25 -28.20 11.92
CA ARG A 580 -11.15 -27.75 11.08
C ARG A 580 -9.97 -27.21 11.90
N PHE A 581 -10.24 -26.33 12.87
CA PHE A 581 -9.19 -25.80 13.75
C PHE A 581 -8.58 -26.90 14.65
N THR A 582 -9.39 -27.78 15.19
CA THR A 582 -8.91 -28.90 16.02
C THR A 582 -7.99 -29.82 15.21
N ARG A 583 -8.36 -30.11 13.97
CA ARG A 583 -7.54 -30.92 13.08
C ARG A 583 -6.24 -30.22 12.70
N MET A 584 -6.29 -28.95 12.30
CA MET A 584 -5.09 -28.15 11.98
C MET A 584 -4.10 -28.12 13.16
N ALA A 585 -4.61 -27.93 14.39
CA ALA A 585 -3.77 -27.96 15.57
C ALA A 585 -3.16 -29.34 15.83
N SER A 586 -3.93 -30.41 15.64
CA SER A 586 -3.46 -31.79 15.79
C SER A 586 -2.38 -32.14 14.76
N ASP A 587 -2.62 -31.80 13.49
CA ASP A 587 -1.67 -32.06 12.39
C ASP A 587 -0.38 -31.25 12.58
N PHE A 588 -0.48 -30.00 13.06
CA PHE A 588 0.67 -29.17 13.41
C PHE A 588 1.52 -29.79 14.53
N VAL A 589 0.88 -30.22 15.64
CA VAL A 589 1.58 -30.88 16.76
C VAL A 589 2.24 -32.18 16.32
N ALA A 590 1.59 -32.97 15.47
CA ALA A 590 2.17 -34.19 14.93
C ALA A 590 3.41 -33.89 14.08
N SER A 591 3.34 -32.91 13.15
CA SER A 591 4.46 -32.48 12.31
C SER A 591 5.67 -32.00 13.12
N VAL A 592 5.42 -31.21 14.19
CA VAL A 592 6.48 -30.72 15.08
C VAL A 592 7.14 -31.87 15.84
N ARG A 593 6.36 -32.87 16.31
CA ARG A 593 6.91 -34.08 16.95
C ARG A 593 7.77 -34.92 16.01
N ASP A 594 7.40 -34.96 14.73
CA ASP A 594 8.14 -35.68 13.69
C ASP A 594 9.34 -34.88 13.15
N GLY A 595 9.66 -33.72 13.76
CA GLY A 595 10.80 -32.86 13.37
C GLY A 595 10.62 -32.16 12.03
N GLN A 596 9.39 -32.03 11.52
CA GLN A 596 9.10 -31.32 10.29
C GLN A 596 8.86 -29.83 10.56
N GLU A 597 9.39 -28.96 9.70
CA GLU A 597 9.04 -27.53 9.74
C GLU A 597 7.60 -27.35 9.32
N SER A 598 6.75 -26.87 10.22
CA SER A 598 5.33 -26.67 9.98
C SER A 598 4.91 -25.25 10.33
N VAL A 599 4.08 -24.66 9.48
CA VAL A 599 3.48 -23.34 9.69
C VAL A 599 1.98 -23.43 9.51
N VAL A 600 1.23 -22.97 10.49
CA VAL A 600 -0.23 -22.77 10.41
C VAL A 600 -0.48 -21.29 10.10
N GLN A 601 -1.15 -21.01 8.98
CA GLN A 601 -1.55 -19.66 8.56
C GLN A 601 -3.03 -19.40 8.85
#